data_40f0a38352d1489e257e1ac41ce53a2d
#
_entry.id   40f0a38352d1489e257e1ac41ce53a2d
#
_cell.length_a   1.000
_cell.length_b   1.000
_cell.length_c   1.000
_cell.angle_alpha   90.00
_cell.angle_beta   90.00
_cell.angle_gamma   90.00
#
_symmetry.space_group_name_H-M   'P 1'
#
loop_
_entity.id
_entity.type
_entity.pdbx_description
1 polymer ?
#
loop_
_entity_poly.entity_id
_entity_poly.type
_entity_poly.pdbx_seq_one_letter_code
_entity_poly.pdbx_strand_id
1 'polypeptide(L)'
;MSKMMAAALLASALALAATPAHNAGTANTDDTARFLAGLPPSADSPLAALTTSPRWEEHARYFNSMFAQTDNATLSKIRAFSKEQLPEKHQTMLYMFSGPDFLYPVSFFPSASTYVLSALEPVGDVPQLTVLSRSTVDGSLRNLESSLGSLMNFSFFITKDMKTQLQGGPVFGTLPILYVFLARTGKTIHDVSFVSLDADGNIEAPAAPDNTAAARMTAESTAKGVKIVFSDGSGPNQTLYYFSTNLSDDGVRQSGFLQFCDKLGAADSFLKSASYLMHSGGFARVRNFILARSATIVQDDSGIPLAYFDPKKWRLQPFGHYLGPISEFPSNYQPAMEEFYRKNNPIPIDFGIGYRWRPNESGLLVAQRVVPATDEPVLSSILTTASETFGSAAEISKYPPKPAQSAVPGYFYRVFPHMFGPRWSN
;
A
#
# COMPACT_ATOMS: atom_id res chain seq x y z
N MET A 1 -82.36 22.90 21.33
CA MET A 1 -81.98 24.28 20.99
C MET A 1 -80.44 24.39 21.26
N SER A 2 -79.81 24.99 20.35
CA SER A 2 -78.45 25.48 20.25
C SER A 2 -77.48 24.55 19.57
N LYS A 3 -77.13 24.92 18.33
CA LYS A 3 -76.10 24.38 17.45
C LYS A 3 -74.77 24.94 17.87
N MET A 4 -73.74 24.10 18.03
CA MET A 4 -72.36 24.55 18.01
C MET A 4 -71.66 23.86 16.84
N MET A 5 -71.28 24.64 15.85
CA MET A 5 -70.40 24.28 14.74
C MET A 5 -68.99 24.20 15.23
N ALA A 6 -68.33 23.07 15.03
CA ALA A 6 -66.86 22.92 15.20
C ALA A 6 -66.19 23.13 13.83
N ALA A 7 -65.39 24.17 13.72
CA ALA A 7 -64.55 24.43 12.55
C ALA A 7 -63.27 23.62 12.66
N ALA A 8 -63.06 22.74 11.68
CA ALA A 8 -61.76 21.99 11.55
C ALA A 8 -60.76 22.87 10.78
N LEU A 9 -59.70 23.28 11.42
CA LEU A 9 -58.52 23.88 10.80
C LEU A 9 -57.61 22.77 10.27
N LEU A 10 -57.54 22.62 8.94
CA LEU A 10 -56.50 21.86 8.28
C LEU A 10 -55.22 22.69 8.28
N ALA A 11 -54.22 22.28 9.07
CA ALA A 11 -52.86 22.78 8.96
C ALA A 11 -52.08 21.91 7.95
N SER A 12 -51.89 22.45 6.74
CA SER A 12 -51.02 21.85 5.73
C SER A 12 -49.55 22.12 6.11
N ALA A 13 -48.87 21.13 6.63
CA ALA A 13 -47.42 21.18 6.81
C ALA A 13 -46.75 20.98 5.44
N LEU A 14 -46.22 22.06 4.86
CA LEU A 14 -45.27 21.99 3.75
C LEU A 14 -43.95 21.48 4.30
N ALA A 15 -43.65 20.19 4.07
CA ALA A 15 -42.33 19.67 4.26
C ALA A 15 -41.42 20.22 3.14
N LEU A 16 -40.64 21.26 3.44
CA LEU A 16 -39.49 21.62 2.60
C LEU A 16 -38.48 20.46 2.69
N ALA A 17 -38.43 19.64 1.64
CA ALA A 17 -37.33 18.77 1.39
C ALA A 17 -36.07 19.65 1.18
N ALA A 18 -35.20 19.70 2.17
CA ALA A 18 -33.86 20.27 2.01
C ALA A 18 -33.13 19.39 0.99
N THR A 19 -33.06 19.83 -0.26
CA THR A 19 -32.10 19.32 -1.23
C THR A 19 -30.72 19.58 -0.64
N PRO A 20 -29.81 18.55 -0.55
CA PRO A 20 -28.45 18.82 -0.15
C PRO A 20 -27.86 19.84 -1.13
N ALA A 21 -27.41 20.96 -0.59
CA ALA A 21 -26.69 21.95 -1.37
C ALA A 21 -25.45 21.27 -1.95
N HIS A 22 -25.51 20.88 -3.21
CA HIS A 22 -24.31 20.59 -3.99
C HIS A 22 -23.49 21.88 -3.98
N ASN A 23 -22.36 21.86 -3.27
CA ASN A 23 -21.38 22.90 -3.40
C ASN A 23 -20.91 22.90 -4.87
N ALA A 24 -21.50 23.76 -5.66
CA ALA A 24 -21.08 24.00 -7.03
C ALA A 24 -19.64 24.53 -6.99
N GLY A 25 -18.65 23.67 -7.21
CA GLY A 25 -17.25 24.08 -7.29
C GLY A 25 -16.19 23.07 -6.82
N THR A 26 -16.54 22.01 -6.09
CA THR A 26 -15.58 20.95 -5.77
C THR A 26 -15.82 19.74 -6.68
N ALA A 27 -14.77 19.31 -7.39
CA ALA A 27 -14.82 18.05 -8.12
C ALA A 27 -15.01 16.90 -7.13
N ASN A 28 -15.79 15.87 -7.50
CA ASN A 28 -15.85 14.67 -6.71
C ASN A 28 -14.48 13.95 -6.71
N THR A 29 -14.29 13.04 -5.77
CA THR A 29 -13.00 12.37 -5.58
C THR A 29 -12.62 11.49 -6.77
N ASP A 30 -13.59 10.81 -7.40
CA ASP A 30 -13.32 9.97 -8.56
C ASP A 30 -12.89 10.81 -9.78
N ASP A 31 -13.54 11.95 -10.03
CA ASP A 31 -13.12 12.87 -11.08
C ASP A 31 -11.72 13.43 -10.85
N THR A 32 -11.37 13.72 -9.60
CA THR A 32 -10.02 14.13 -9.22
C THR A 32 -9.00 13.01 -9.52
N ALA A 33 -9.33 11.78 -9.16
CA ALA A 33 -8.48 10.62 -9.42
C ALA A 33 -8.30 10.38 -10.92
N ARG A 34 -9.36 10.44 -11.69
CA ARG A 34 -9.34 10.31 -13.16
C ARG A 34 -8.49 11.40 -13.80
N PHE A 35 -8.70 12.66 -13.41
CA PHE A 35 -7.92 13.79 -13.93
C PHE A 35 -6.43 13.61 -13.67
N LEU A 36 -6.03 13.29 -12.43
CA LEU A 36 -4.64 13.03 -12.06
C LEU A 36 -4.06 11.81 -12.77
N ALA A 37 -4.89 10.83 -13.09
CA ALA A 37 -4.52 9.65 -13.86
C ALA A 37 -4.43 9.91 -15.38
N GLY A 38 -4.67 11.12 -15.87
CA GLY A 38 -4.74 11.43 -17.30
C GLY A 38 -5.90 10.71 -18.00
N LEU A 39 -6.99 10.46 -17.26
CA LEU A 39 -8.27 9.94 -17.76
C LEU A 39 -9.31 11.06 -17.73
N PRO A 40 -10.23 11.16 -18.71
CA PRO A 40 -11.26 12.17 -18.69
C PRO A 40 -12.12 12.04 -17.41
N PRO A 41 -12.32 13.12 -16.63
CA PRO A 41 -13.34 13.16 -15.59
C PRO A 41 -14.76 13.15 -16.21
N SER A 42 -15.82 13.08 -15.42
CA SER A 42 -17.19 13.20 -15.90
C SER A 42 -17.40 14.54 -16.62
N ALA A 43 -18.32 14.57 -17.59
CA ALA A 43 -18.52 15.74 -18.46
C ALA A 43 -19.03 16.97 -17.69
N ASP A 44 -19.72 16.77 -16.58
CA ASP A 44 -20.23 17.80 -15.67
C ASP A 44 -19.24 18.20 -14.58
N SER A 45 -18.07 17.55 -14.53
CA SER A 45 -17.02 17.88 -13.58
C SER A 45 -16.42 19.25 -13.86
N PRO A 46 -16.17 20.08 -12.82
CA PRO A 46 -15.42 21.33 -13.00
C PRO A 46 -13.98 21.12 -13.52
N LEU A 47 -13.42 19.89 -13.42
CA LEU A 47 -12.14 19.53 -13.98
C LEU A 47 -12.18 19.29 -15.50
N ALA A 48 -13.35 19.08 -16.09
CA ALA A 48 -13.49 18.83 -17.52
C ALA A 48 -12.89 19.97 -18.37
N ALA A 49 -13.07 21.22 -17.95
CA ALA A 49 -12.50 22.37 -18.63
C ALA A 49 -10.96 22.42 -18.61
N LEU A 50 -10.31 21.78 -17.64
CA LEU A 50 -8.85 21.73 -17.54
C LEU A 50 -8.24 20.69 -18.48
N THR A 51 -9.02 19.72 -18.97
CA THR A 51 -8.54 18.65 -19.86
C THR A 51 -8.22 19.13 -21.28
N THR A 52 -8.68 20.33 -21.65
CA THR A 52 -8.40 20.96 -22.95
C THR A 52 -7.03 21.67 -22.99
N SER A 53 -6.29 21.65 -21.88
CA SER A 53 -4.94 22.26 -21.86
C SER A 53 -3.93 21.34 -22.56
N PRO A 54 -2.99 21.90 -23.36
CA PRO A 54 -1.93 21.11 -24.01
C PRO A 54 -1.11 20.30 -23.01
N ARG A 55 -0.90 20.83 -21.81
CA ARG A 55 -0.17 20.14 -20.73
C ARG A 55 -0.90 18.92 -20.20
N TRP A 56 -2.24 19.02 -20.00
CA TRP A 56 -3.00 17.85 -19.55
C TRP A 56 -3.09 16.79 -20.66
N GLU A 57 -3.21 17.19 -21.91
CA GLU A 57 -3.19 16.23 -23.04
C GLU A 57 -1.84 15.51 -23.15
N GLU A 58 -0.72 16.20 -22.91
CA GLU A 58 0.61 15.60 -22.85
C GLU A 58 0.69 14.58 -21.69
N HIS A 59 0.22 14.97 -20.50
CA HIS A 59 0.14 14.11 -19.32
C HIS A 59 -0.70 12.86 -19.59
N ALA A 60 -1.86 13.01 -20.21
CA ALA A 60 -2.74 11.90 -20.55
C ALA A 60 -2.07 10.93 -21.55
N ARG A 61 -1.40 11.45 -22.59
CA ARG A 61 -0.64 10.62 -23.55
C ARG A 61 0.50 9.87 -22.86
N TYR A 62 1.27 10.57 -22.01
CA TYR A 62 2.37 9.96 -21.27
C TYR A 62 1.88 8.83 -20.37
N PHE A 63 0.85 9.05 -19.56
CA PHE A 63 0.31 8.02 -18.66
C PHE A 63 -0.35 6.88 -19.42
N ASN A 64 -1.07 7.14 -20.52
CA ASN A 64 -1.64 6.09 -21.35
C ASN A 64 -0.55 5.15 -21.88
N SER A 65 0.54 5.71 -22.41
CA SER A 65 1.67 4.92 -22.91
C SER A 65 2.35 4.12 -21.80
N MET A 66 2.67 4.78 -20.69
CA MET A 66 3.39 4.20 -19.56
C MET A 66 2.59 3.06 -18.89
N PHE A 67 1.31 3.26 -18.63
CA PHE A 67 0.48 2.23 -17.99
C PHE A 67 0.19 1.07 -18.96
N ALA A 68 -0.03 1.33 -20.25
CA ALA A 68 -0.18 0.26 -21.24
C ALA A 68 1.09 -0.60 -21.34
N GLN A 69 2.26 0.03 -21.34
CA GLN A 69 3.54 -0.70 -21.36
C GLN A 69 3.72 -1.55 -20.09
N THR A 70 3.45 -0.99 -18.91
CA THR A 70 3.56 -1.73 -17.65
C THR A 70 2.55 -2.87 -17.56
N ASP A 71 1.33 -2.64 -18.02
CA ASP A 71 0.30 -3.68 -18.05
C ASP A 71 0.73 -4.85 -18.95
N ASN A 72 1.15 -4.58 -20.16
CA ASN A 72 1.59 -5.60 -21.12
C ASN A 72 2.87 -6.32 -20.64
N ALA A 73 3.83 -5.60 -20.11
CA ALA A 73 5.11 -6.18 -19.70
C ALA A 73 5.02 -7.00 -18.41
N THR A 74 4.14 -6.61 -17.49
CA THR A 74 4.18 -7.13 -16.11
C THR A 74 2.80 -7.45 -15.52
N LEU A 75 1.86 -6.47 -15.45
CA LEU A 75 0.65 -6.65 -14.63
C LEU A 75 -0.32 -7.69 -15.22
N SER A 76 -0.48 -7.75 -16.54
CA SER A 76 -1.28 -8.78 -17.21
C SER A 76 -0.75 -10.19 -16.94
N LYS A 77 0.57 -10.35 -16.94
CA LYS A 77 1.22 -11.63 -16.64
C LYS A 77 1.08 -12.02 -15.18
N ILE A 78 1.17 -11.04 -14.25
CA ILE A 78 0.88 -11.26 -12.83
C ILE A 78 -0.56 -11.73 -12.64
N ARG A 79 -1.55 -11.13 -13.33
CA ARG A 79 -2.94 -11.58 -13.25
C ARG A 79 -3.13 -13.01 -13.75
N ALA A 80 -2.46 -13.38 -14.85
CA ALA A 80 -2.46 -14.76 -15.37
C ALA A 80 -1.83 -15.72 -14.34
N PHE A 81 -0.64 -15.40 -13.85
CA PHE A 81 0.04 -16.15 -12.80
C PHE A 81 -0.83 -16.31 -11.55
N SER A 82 -1.44 -15.24 -11.09
CA SER A 82 -2.33 -15.25 -9.92
C SER A 82 -3.50 -16.20 -10.08
N LYS A 83 -4.09 -16.23 -11.27
CA LYS A 83 -5.22 -17.14 -11.58
C LYS A 83 -4.80 -18.61 -11.61
N GLU A 84 -3.59 -18.91 -12.09
CA GLU A 84 -3.11 -20.28 -12.30
C GLU A 84 -2.38 -20.85 -11.09
N GLN A 85 -1.60 -20.03 -10.39
CA GLN A 85 -0.63 -20.48 -9.41
C GLN A 85 -0.99 -20.16 -7.97
N LEU A 86 -1.85 -19.17 -7.72
CA LEU A 86 -2.25 -18.85 -6.36
C LEU A 86 -3.54 -19.60 -5.99
N PRO A 87 -3.61 -20.13 -4.73
CA PRO A 87 -4.79 -20.80 -4.24
C PRO A 87 -5.98 -19.84 -4.11
N GLU A 88 -7.09 -20.36 -3.61
CA GLU A 88 -8.22 -19.52 -3.19
C GLU A 88 -7.75 -18.41 -2.26
N LYS A 89 -8.20 -17.19 -2.53
CA LYS A 89 -7.69 -15.97 -1.89
C LYS A 89 -8.60 -15.55 -0.76
N HIS A 90 -7.98 -15.04 0.31
CA HIS A 90 -8.70 -14.46 1.43
C HIS A 90 -9.26 -13.09 1.09
N GLN A 91 -10.26 -12.65 1.87
CA GLN A 91 -10.89 -11.34 1.68
C GLN A 91 -9.96 -10.19 2.05
N THR A 92 -8.98 -10.41 2.92
CA THR A 92 -8.01 -9.41 3.36
C THR A 92 -6.65 -9.67 2.72
N MET A 93 -6.04 -8.62 2.17
CA MET A 93 -4.68 -8.62 1.64
C MET A 93 -3.83 -7.60 2.38
N LEU A 94 -2.71 -8.05 2.96
CA LEU A 94 -1.76 -7.22 3.69
C LEU A 94 -0.53 -6.97 2.83
N TYR A 95 -0.17 -5.70 2.62
CA TYR A 95 1.07 -5.31 1.95
C TYR A 95 1.84 -4.30 2.79
N MET A 96 2.65 -4.83 3.70
CA MET A 96 3.53 -4.03 4.55
C MET A 96 4.80 -3.63 3.78
N PHE A 97 5.34 -2.45 4.09
CA PHE A 97 6.45 -1.82 3.36
C PHE A 97 6.12 -1.44 1.91
N SER A 98 4.85 -1.18 1.62
CA SER A 98 4.34 -1.01 0.25
C SER A 98 4.59 0.38 -0.35
N GLY A 99 4.68 1.43 0.48
CA GLY A 99 4.35 2.76 -0.04
C GLY A 99 2.91 2.80 -0.60
N PRO A 100 2.62 3.66 -1.56
CA PRO A 100 1.31 3.72 -2.22
C PRO A 100 1.13 2.68 -3.34
N ASP A 101 1.93 1.61 -3.38
CA ASP A 101 1.91 0.63 -4.46
C ASP A 101 0.65 -0.24 -4.44
N PHE A 102 -0.39 0.21 -5.12
CA PHE A 102 -1.63 -0.55 -5.28
C PHE A 102 -1.66 -1.42 -6.54
N LEU A 103 -0.80 -1.15 -7.54
CA LEU A 103 -0.83 -1.87 -8.82
C LEU A 103 -0.51 -3.35 -8.69
N TYR A 104 0.49 -3.69 -7.90
CA TYR A 104 0.91 -5.08 -7.72
C TYR A 104 -0.07 -5.88 -6.87
N PRO A 105 -0.48 -5.43 -5.67
CA PRO A 105 -1.39 -6.19 -4.84
C PRO A 105 -2.76 -6.43 -5.50
N VAL A 106 -3.33 -5.46 -6.22
CA VAL A 106 -4.58 -5.69 -6.95
C VAL A 106 -4.42 -6.66 -8.12
N SER A 107 -3.21 -6.76 -8.70
CA SER A 107 -2.92 -7.71 -9.78
C SER A 107 -2.73 -9.14 -9.27
N PHE A 108 -2.11 -9.32 -8.09
CA PHE A 108 -1.96 -10.63 -7.44
C PHE A 108 -3.25 -11.09 -6.75
N PHE A 109 -4.00 -10.20 -6.14
CA PHE A 109 -5.17 -10.50 -5.31
C PHE A 109 -6.40 -9.67 -5.71
N PRO A 110 -6.88 -9.78 -6.98
CA PRO A 110 -7.95 -8.92 -7.49
C PRO A 110 -9.29 -9.09 -6.79
N SER A 111 -9.50 -10.21 -6.12
CA SER A 111 -10.74 -10.55 -5.41
C SER A 111 -10.75 -10.15 -3.93
N ALA A 112 -9.68 -9.57 -3.40
CA ALA A 112 -9.67 -9.12 -2.02
C ALA A 112 -10.69 -7.98 -1.82
N SER A 113 -11.50 -8.07 -0.78
CA SER A 113 -12.45 -7.01 -0.41
C SER A 113 -11.80 -5.90 0.40
N THR A 114 -10.67 -6.21 1.06
CA THR A 114 -9.92 -5.28 1.89
C THR A 114 -8.43 -5.37 1.58
N TYR A 115 -7.83 -4.23 1.28
CA TYR A 115 -6.39 -4.06 1.10
C TYR A 115 -5.84 -3.20 2.23
N VAL A 116 -4.76 -3.62 2.87
CA VAL A 116 -4.06 -2.83 3.89
C VAL A 116 -2.62 -2.61 3.44
N LEU A 117 -2.31 -1.38 3.11
CA LEU A 117 -0.99 -0.91 2.71
C LEU A 117 -0.37 -0.08 3.83
N SER A 118 0.94 -0.12 3.97
CA SER A 118 1.63 0.69 4.98
C SER A 118 3.07 1.02 4.62
N ALA A 119 3.49 2.23 5.01
CA ALA A 119 4.87 2.70 4.90
C ALA A 119 5.10 3.94 5.77
N LEU A 120 6.26 4.60 5.61
CA LEU A 120 6.63 5.82 6.35
C LEU A 120 6.17 7.11 5.67
N GLU A 121 5.75 7.04 4.41
CA GLU A 121 5.33 8.21 3.64
C GLU A 121 4.02 8.77 4.19
N PRO A 122 3.90 10.11 4.29
CA PRO A 122 2.65 10.74 4.77
C PRO A 122 1.51 10.51 3.78
N VAL A 123 0.29 10.43 4.31
CA VAL A 123 -0.93 10.27 3.50
C VAL A 123 -1.08 11.42 2.51
N GLY A 124 -0.86 12.66 2.95
CA GLY A 124 -1.17 13.86 2.19
C GLY A 124 -2.64 14.28 2.31
N ASP A 125 -3.04 15.20 1.45
CA ASP A 125 -4.40 15.76 1.46
C ASP A 125 -5.15 15.41 0.17
N VAL A 126 -6.48 15.55 0.21
CA VAL A 126 -7.31 15.47 -1.01
C VAL A 126 -6.98 16.66 -1.91
N PRO A 127 -6.47 16.47 -3.14
CA PRO A 127 -6.10 17.56 -4.01
C PRO A 127 -7.28 18.43 -4.41
N GLN A 128 -7.23 19.73 -4.10
CA GLN A 128 -8.26 20.72 -4.43
C GLN A 128 -7.92 21.42 -5.73
N LEU A 129 -7.92 20.70 -6.85
CA LEU A 129 -7.37 21.17 -8.14
C LEU A 129 -8.16 22.36 -8.73
N THR A 130 -9.45 22.48 -8.43
CA THR A 130 -10.34 23.52 -8.99
C THR A 130 -10.06 24.91 -8.48
N VAL A 131 -9.42 25.05 -7.31
CA VAL A 131 -9.06 26.35 -6.71
C VAL A 131 -7.62 26.78 -7.02
N LEU A 132 -6.88 25.95 -7.74
CA LEU A 132 -5.47 26.23 -8.08
C LEU A 132 -5.35 27.01 -9.38
N SER A 133 -4.27 27.79 -9.51
CA SER A 133 -3.89 28.37 -10.79
C SER A 133 -3.52 27.26 -11.80
N ARG A 134 -3.74 27.52 -13.09
CA ARG A 134 -3.36 26.56 -14.15
C ARG A 134 -1.87 26.19 -14.07
N SER A 135 -0.98 27.15 -13.83
CA SER A 135 0.45 26.86 -13.70
C SER A 135 0.79 25.96 -12.52
N THR A 136 0.04 26.05 -11.42
CA THR A 136 0.19 25.18 -10.25
C THR A 136 -0.30 23.75 -10.56
N VAL A 137 -1.43 23.61 -11.23
CA VAL A 137 -1.91 22.30 -11.71
C VAL A 137 -0.88 21.67 -12.64
N ASP A 138 -0.38 22.39 -13.63
CA ASP A 138 0.62 21.92 -14.58
C ASP A 138 1.91 21.46 -13.90
N GLY A 139 2.36 22.20 -12.88
CA GLY A 139 3.50 21.84 -12.03
C GLY A 139 3.26 20.55 -11.25
N SER A 140 2.06 20.40 -10.70
CA SER A 140 1.65 19.21 -9.94
C SER A 140 1.61 17.95 -10.82
N LEU A 141 1.13 18.06 -12.06
CA LEU A 141 1.14 16.95 -13.00
C LEU A 141 2.56 16.48 -13.33
N ARG A 142 3.51 17.44 -13.56
CA ARG A 142 4.93 17.07 -13.76
C ARG A 142 5.55 16.36 -12.57
N ASN A 143 5.28 16.85 -11.35
CA ASN A 143 5.79 16.22 -10.13
C ASN A 143 5.23 14.80 -9.97
N LEU A 144 3.96 14.60 -10.28
CA LEU A 144 3.31 13.29 -10.23
C LEU A 144 3.91 12.32 -11.27
N GLU A 145 4.15 12.77 -12.50
CA GLU A 145 4.85 11.98 -13.55
C GLU A 145 6.25 11.54 -13.08
N SER A 146 7.01 12.48 -12.52
CA SER A 146 8.35 12.20 -12.00
C SER A 146 8.32 11.17 -10.86
N SER A 147 7.40 11.32 -9.91
CA SER A 147 7.27 10.42 -8.76
C SER A 147 6.86 9.01 -9.16
N LEU A 148 5.96 8.88 -10.14
CA LEU A 148 5.53 7.58 -10.65
C LEU A 148 6.56 6.92 -11.57
N GLY A 149 7.44 7.71 -12.19
CA GLY A 149 8.48 7.20 -13.10
C GLY A 149 9.37 6.15 -12.44
N SER A 150 9.70 6.31 -11.17
CA SER A 150 10.50 5.33 -10.42
C SER A 150 9.80 3.98 -10.32
N LEU A 151 8.54 3.94 -9.88
CA LEU A 151 7.80 2.69 -9.78
C LEU A 151 7.64 2.02 -11.14
N MET A 152 7.27 2.78 -12.17
CA MET A 152 6.99 2.25 -13.49
C MET A 152 8.26 1.73 -14.20
N ASN A 153 9.41 2.31 -13.89
CA ASN A 153 10.69 1.90 -14.49
C ASN A 153 11.41 0.81 -13.68
N PHE A 154 11.22 0.77 -12.36
CA PHE A 154 11.99 -0.11 -11.45
C PHE A 154 11.11 -1.05 -10.63
N SER A 155 9.78 -0.99 -10.77
CA SER A 155 8.84 -1.81 -9.98
C SER A 155 8.85 -1.53 -8.48
N PHE A 156 9.47 -0.46 -8.00
CA PHE A 156 9.43 -0.03 -6.60
C PHE A 156 9.58 1.48 -6.47
N PHE A 157 9.08 2.03 -5.36
CA PHE A 157 9.24 3.44 -5.04
C PHE A 157 10.58 3.72 -4.37
N ILE A 158 11.15 4.88 -4.70
CA ILE A 158 12.29 5.43 -4.00
C ILE A 158 11.78 6.49 -3.03
N THR A 159 11.66 6.14 -1.75
CA THR A 159 11.09 6.99 -0.69
C THR A 159 11.70 8.41 -0.67
N LYS A 160 13.01 8.52 -0.95
CA LYS A 160 13.69 9.82 -0.99
C LYS A 160 13.16 10.71 -2.11
N ASP A 161 12.98 10.14 -3.30
CA ASP A 161 12.52 10.87 -4.47
C ASP A 161 11.06 11.29 -4.28
N MET A 162 10.22 10.40 -3.77
CA MET A 162 8.84 10.73 -3.40
C MET A 162 8.76 11.88 -2.39
N LYS A 163 9.58 11.84 -1.33
CA LYS A 163 9.63 12.93 -0.35
C LYS A 163 10.03 14.26 -0.99
N THR A 164 11.01 14.25 -1.88
CA THR A 164 11.51 15.49 -2.52
C THR A 164 10.51 16.01 -3.56
N GLN A 165 9.92 15.14 -4.37
CA GLN A 165 9.08 15.52 -5.50
C GLN A 165 7.64 15.88 -5.10
N LEU A 166 7.13 15.28 -4.02
CA LEU A 166 5.77 15.51 -3.52
C LEU A 166 5.72 16.38 -2.25
N GLN A 167 6.85 16.89 -1.76
CA GLN A 167 6.84 17.80 -0.62
C GLN A 167 6.48 19.22 -1.03
N GLY A 168 5.52 19.81 -0.30
CA GLY A 168 5.23 21.24 -0.36
C GLY A 168 4.39 21.72 -1.55
N GLY A 169 3.82 20.82 -2.34
CA GLY A 169 2.88 21.15 -3.41
C GLY A 169 1.42 20.84 -3.05
N PRO A 170 0.46 21.32 -3.83
CA PRO A 170 -0.96 21.04 -3.61
C PRO A 170 -1.37 19.60 -3.96
N VAL A 171 -0.47 18.82 -4.58
CA VAL A 171 -0.59 17.37 -4.79
C VAL A 171 0.53 16.73 -3.99
N PHE A 172 0.24 16.46 -2.72
CA PHE A 172 1.21 16.06 -1.71
C PHE A 172 0.88 14.67 -1.13
N GLY A 173 1.91 13.90 -0.82
CA GLY A 173 1.80 12.61 -0.12
C GLY A 173 1.42 11.44 -1.03
N THR A 174 0.97 10.34 -0.40
CA THR A 174 0.68 9.07 -1.09
C THR A 174 -0.72 9.03 -1.70
N LEU A 175 -1.67 9.80 -1.17
CA LEU A 175 -3.07 9.76 -1.60
C LEU A 175 -3.26 10.07 -3.10
N PRO A 176 -2.61 11.09 -3.69
CA PRO A 176 -2.71 11.33 -5.13
C PRO A 176 -2.21 10.16 -6.00
N ILE A 177 -1.19 9.43 -5.53
CA ILE A 177 -0.66 8.25 -6.22
C ILE A 177 -1.67 7.10 -6.15
N LEU A 178 -2.27 6.87 -4.98
CA LEU A 178 -3.35 5.88 -4.82
C LEU A 178 -4.53 6.19 -5.73
N TYR A 179 -4.89 7.47 -5.89
CA TYR A 179 -5.93 7.90 -6.84
C TYR A 179 -5.59 7.51 -8.27
N VAL A 180 -4.36 7.78 -8.70
CA VAL A 180 -3.91 7.40 -10.05
C VAL A 180 -4.00 5.89 -10.23
N PHE A 181 -3.54 5.10 -9.27
CA PHE A 181 -3.55 3.65 -9.40
C PHE A 181 -4.94 3.05 -9.37
N LEU A 182 -5.83 3.55 -8.52
CA LEU A 182 -7.23 3.13 -8.51
C LEU A 182 -7.88 3.42 -9.87
N ALA A 183 -7.79 4.66 -10.37
CA ALA A 183 -8.36 5.03 -11.67
C ALA A 183 -7.74 4.22 -12.83
N ARG A 184 -6.41 4.01 -12.85
CA ARG A 184 -5.71 3.25 -13.89
C ARG A 184 -5.95 1.74 -13.84
N THR A 185 -6.40 1.21 -12.71
CA THR A 185 -6.86 -0.18 -12.58
C THR A 185 -8.37 -0.33 -12.79
N GLY A 186 -9.02 0.70 -13.32
CA GLY A 186 -10.46 0.68 -13.67
C GLY A 186 -11.38 0.74 -12.45
N LYS A 187 -10.90 1.25 -11.33
CA LYS A 187 -11.71 1.40 -10.12
C LYS A 187 -12.36 2.77 -10.06
N THR A 188 -13.58 2.81 -9.54
CA THR A 188 -14.34 4.03 -9.24
C THR A 188 -14.29 4.30 -7.75
N ILE A 189 -13.89 5.48 -7.33
CA ILE A 189 -13.79 5.87 -5.92
C ILE A 189 -15.13 6.41 -5.45
N HIS A 190 -15.67 5.85 -4.37
CA HIS A 190 -16.96 6.23 -3.78
C HIS A 190 -16.80 7.08 -2.53
N ASP A 191 -15.82 6.80 -1.68
CA ASP A 191 -15.58 7.54 -0.43
C ASP A 191 -14.09 7.57 -0.09
N VAL A 192 -13.66 8.65 0.54
CA VAL A 192 -12.32 8.83 1.08
C VAL A 192 -12.42 9.49 2.46
N SER A 193 -11.97 8.78 3.46
CA SER A 193 -12.01 9.22 4.86
C SER A 193 -10.64 9.13 5.49
N PHE A 194 -10.15 10.22 6.08
CA PHE A 194 -8.94 10.17 6.90
C PHE A 194 -9.24 9.46 8.20
N VAL A 195 -8.30 8.63 8.65
CA VAL A 195 -8.43 7.79 9.85
C VAL A 195 -7.16 7.82 10.68
N SER A 196 -7.30 7.56 11.97
CA SER A 196 -6.19 7.23 12.86
C SER A 196 -6.52 5.94 13.60
N LEU A 197 -5.51 5.32 14.21
CA LEU A 197 -5.72 4.14 15.04
C LEU A 197 -5.45 4.50 16.50
N ASP A 198 -6.30 4.01 17.40
CA ASP A 198 -5.95 3.96 18.83
C ASP A 198 -4.96 2.80 19.09
N ALA A 199 -4.49 2.68 20.35
CA ALA A 199 -3.53 1.64 20.74
C ALA A 199 -4.09 0.21 20.57
N ASP A 200 -5.41 0.06 20.63
CA ASP A 200 -6.10 -1.21 20.44
C ASP A 200 -6.42 -1.50 18.98
N GLY A 201 -6.05 -0.61 18.05
CA GLY A 201 -6.30 -0.76 16.62
C GLY A 201 -7.76 -0.49 16.22
N ASN A 202 -8.50 0.32 16.98
CA ASN A 202 -9.78 0.82 16.53
C ASN A 202 -9.57 2.04 15.63
N ILE A 203 -10.41 2.15 14.61
CA ILE A 203 -10.42 3.31 13.73
C ILE A 203 -11.09 4.46 14.46
N GLU A 204 -10.40 5.59 14.50
CA GLU A 204 -10.89 6.86 14.99
C GLU A 204 -10.89 7.92 13.87
N ALA A 205 -11.80 8.87 13.96
CA ALA A 205 -11.67 10.08 13.16
C ALA A 205 -10.39 10.83 13.58
N PRO A 206 -9.65 11.47 12.65
CA PRO A 206 -8.48 12.23 13.01
C PRO A 206 -8.82 13.26 14.09
N ALA A 207 -8.07 13.26 15.18
CA ALA A 207 -8.25 14.25 16.22
C ALA A 207 -8.07 15.67 15.66
N ALA A 208 -8.90 16.60 16.10
CA ALA A 208 -8.68 18.02 15.81
C ALA A 208 -7.26 18.40 16.27
N PRO A 209 -6.58 19.32 15.57
CA PRO A 209 -5.21 19.71 15.91
C PRO A 209 -5.17 20.29 17.34
N ASP A 210 -4.68 19.49 18.27
CA ASP A 210 -4.37 19.90 19.63
C ASP A 210 -2.87 20.19 19.71
N ASN A 211 -2.51 21.41 20.08
CA ASN A 211 -1.13 21.90 20.12
C ASN A 211 -0.41 21.61 21.45
N THR A 212 -0.99 20.82 22.34
CA THR A 212 -0.31 20.43 23.60
C THR A 212 0.86 19.47 23.33
N ALA A 213 1.88 19.49 24.20
CA ALA A 213 3.02 18.59 24.10
C ALA A 213 2.59 17.12 24.20
N ALA A 214 1.61 16.80 25.04
CA ALA A 214 1.06 15.46 25.22
C ALA A 214 0.35 14.99 23.94
N ALA A 215 -0.49 15.84 23.32
CA ALA A 215 -1.17 15.52 22.08
C ALA A 215 -0.18 15.33 20.91
N ARG A 216 0.92 16.09 20.86
CA ARG A 216 1.99 15.90 19.85
C ARG A 216 2.67 14.55 20.01
N MET A 217 3.02 14.14 21.23
CA MET A 217 3.64 12.82 21.49
C MET A 217 2.70 11.68 21.12
N THR A 218 1.41 11.78 21.45
CA THR A 218 0.40 10.78 21.08
C THR A 218 0.18 10.77 19.56
N ALA A 219 0.14 11.95 18.93
CA ALA A 219 -0.03 12.07 17.48
C ALA A 219 1.17 11.54 16.67
N GLU A 220 2.38 11.48 17.27
CA GLU A 220 3.57 10.90 16.65
C GLU A 220 3.60 9.37 16.78
N SER A 221 2.95 8.81 17.80
CA SER A 221 2.95 7.37 18.06
C SER A 221 1.82 6.59 17.36
N THR A 222 0.69 7.24 17.05
CA THR A 222 -0.47 6.59 16.42
C THR A 222 -0.30 6.47 14.90
N ALA A 223 -0.77 5.37 14.31
CA ALA A 223 -0.82 5.23 12.86
C ALA A 223 -1.91 6.15 12.28
N LYS A 224 -1.49 7.02 11.35
CA LYS A 224 -2.39 7.90 10.58
C LYS A 224 -2.59 7.32 9.20
N GLY A 225 -3.81 7.36 8.70
CA GLY A 225 -4.11 6.72 7.45
C GLY A 225 -5.26 7.35 6.67
N VAL A 226 -5.59 6.69 5.59
CA VAL A 226 -6.76 6.96 4.77
C VAL A 226 -7.47 5.64 4.47
N LYS A 227 -8.80 5.69 4.52
CA LYS A 227 -9.71 4.65 4.05
C LYS A 227 -10.30 5.12 2.72
N ILE A 228 -10.19 4.31 1.69
CA ILE A 228 -10.78 4.56 0.38
C ILE A 228 -11.76 3.43 0.05
N VAL A 229 -13.00 3.76 -0.19
CA VAL A 229 -14.02 2.81 -0.66
C VAL A 229 -14.15 2.95 -2.18
N PHE A 230 -14.04 1.84 -2.89
CA PHE A 230 -14.05 1.82 -4.35
C PHE A 230 -14.73 0.56 -4.89
N SER A 231 -15.03 0.55 -6.18
CA SER A 231 -15.54 -0.63 -6.89
C SER A 231 -14.98 -0.71 -8.30
N ASP A 232 -15.10 -1.88 -8.94
CA ASP A 232 -14.85 -2.06 -10.38
C ASP A 232 -16.15 -2.05 -11.21
N GLY A 233 -17.26 -1.73 -10.59
CA GLY A 233 -18.58 -1.68 -11.23
C GLY A 233 -19.27 -3.05 -11.42
N SER A 234 -18.58 -4.17 -11.15
CA SER A 234 -19.11 -5.52 -11.37
C SER A 234 -19.43 -6.31 -10.09
N GLY A 235 -18.97 -5.81 -8.94
CA GLY A 235 -19.07 -6.51 -7.65
C GLY A 235 -19.36 -5.58 -6.47
N PRO A 236 -19.28 -6.10 -5.25
CA PRO A 236 -19.42 -5.30 -4.03
C PRO A 236 -18.27 -4.30 -3.91
N ASN A 237 -18.49 -3.27 -3.10
CA ASN A 237 -17.45 -2.30 -2.78
C ASN A 237 -16.27 -2.98 -2.09
N GLN A 238 -15.08 -2.55 -2.48
CA GLN A 238 -13.80 -2.92 -1.87
C GLN A 238 -13.27 -1.75 -1.04
N THR A 239 -12.40 -2.03 -0.09
CA THR A 239 -11.80 -1.02 0.78
C THR A 239 -10.28 -1.09 0.72
N LEU A 240 -9.64 0.05 0.53
CA LEU A 240 -8.21 0.23 0.66
C LEU A 240 -7.92 1.08 1.90
N TYR A 241 -7.11 0.54 2.80
CA TYR A 241 -6.49 1.30 3.87
C TYR A 241 -5.01 1.54 3.53
N TYR A 242 -4.57 2.77 3.67
CA TYR A 242 -3.15 3.09 3.70
C TYR A 242 -2.82 3.75 5.03
N PHE A 243 -1.81 3.24 5.73
CA PHE A 243 -1.34 3.81 6.99
C PHE A 243 0.11 4.27 6.89
N SER A 244 0.35 5.53 7.24
CA SER A 244 1.69 6.06 7.51
C SER A 244 2.09 5.63 8.91
N THR A 245 2.98 4.64 9.03
CA THR A 245 3.36 4.05 10.32
C THR A 245 4.76 3.44 10.27
N ASN A 246 5.44 3.47 11.40
CA ASN A 246 6.74 2.82 11.57
C ASN A 246 6.54 1.33 11.90
N LEU A 247 6.99 0.46 11.01
CA LEU A 247 6.86 -1.00 11.13
C LEU A 247 7.98 -1.66 11.94
N SER A 248 8.94 -0.91 12.51
CA SER A 248 9.89 -1.47 13.46
C SER A 248 9.21 -1.98 14.72
N ASP A 249 9.85 -2.87 15.46
CA ASP A 249 9.30 -3.46 16.68
C ASP A 249 8.89 -2.40 17.72
N ASP A 250 9.63 -1.29 17.80
CA ASP A 250 9.28 -0.16 18.67
C ASP A 250 8.10 0.64 18.10
N GLY A 251 8.07 0.87 16.78
CA GLY A 251 7.00 1.60 16.13
C GLY A 251 5.64 0.92 16.22
N VAL A 252 5.57 -0.39 15.92
CA VAL A 252 4.30 -1.12 15.93
C VAL A 252 3.77 -1.40 17.34
N ARG A 253 4.58 -1.23 18.38
CA ARG A 253 4.16 -1.48 19.77
C ARG A 253 3.06 -0.54 20.24
N GLN A 254 3.06 0.69 19.76
CA GLN A 254 2.16 1.75 20.23
C GLN A 254 1.22 2.27 19.14
N SER A 255 1.44 1.89 17.88
CA SER A 255 0.70 2.46 16.75
C SER A 255 -0.71 1.90 16.58
N GLY A 256 -1.07 0.79 17.24
CA GLY A 256 -2.33 0.08 17.01
C GLY A 256 -2.42 -0.63 15.65
N PHE A 257 -1.40 -0.53 14.82
CA PHE A 257 -1.46 -1.02 13.44
C PHE A 257 -1.57 -2.55 13.34
N LEU A 258 -0.78 -3.29 14.11
CA LEU A 258 -0.88 -4.76 14.11
C LEU A 258 -2.19 -5.21 14.76
N GLN A 259 -2.68 -4.52 15.77
CA GLN A 259 -3.99 -4.76 16.40
C GLN A 259 -5.13 -4.57 15.39
N PHE A 260 -5.07 -3.50 14.60
CA PHE A 260 -6.01 -3.29 13.51
C PHE A 260 -5.98 -4.45 12.50
N CYS A 261 -4.80 -4.81 12.01
CA CYS A 261 -4.64 -5.93 11.08
C CYS A 261 -5.12 -7.26 11.68
N ASP A 262 -4.91 -7.46 12.98
CA ASP A 262 -5.34 -8.69 13.69
C ASP A 262 -6.86 -8.85 13.73
N LYS A 263 -7.59 -7.75 13.87
CA LYS A 263 -9.06 -7.73 13.84
C LYS A 263 -9.67 -8.06 12.48
N LEU A 264 -8.90 -7.95 11.41
CA LEU A 264 -9.36 -8.28 10.05
C LEU A 264 -9.40 -9.78 9.76
N GLY A 265 -8.93 -10.63 10.68
CA GLY A 265 -8.94 -12.09 10.53
C GLY A 265 -7.85 -12.63 9.60
N ALA A 266 -8.07 -13.82 9.06
CA ALA A 266 -7.15 -14.46 8.14
C ALA A 266 -6.92 -13.58 6.89
N ALA A 267 -5.68 -13.60 6.39
CA ALA A 267 -5.27 -12.72 5.29
C ALA A 267 -4.33 -13.45 4.33
N ASP A 268 -4.16 -12.89 3.14
CA ASP A 268 -3.00 -13.13 2.30
C ASP A 268 -2.02 -11.97 2.44
N SER A 269 -0.74 -12.20 2.23
CA SER A 269 0.28 -11.16 2.31
C SER A 269 1.12 -11.07 1.03
N PHE A 270 1.47 -9.85 0.68
CA PHE A 270 2.38 -9.55 -0.41
C PHE A 270 3.57 -8.73 0.12
N LEU A 271 4.79 -9.13 -0.26
CA LEU A 271 6.03 -8.49 0.20
C LEU A 271 6.97 -8.32 -0.99
N LYS A 272 7.29 -7.09 -1.30
CA LYS A 272 8.13 -6.72 -2.44
C LYS A 272 9.02 -5.54 -2.07
N SER A 273 10.30 -5.63 -2.39
CA SER A 273 11.27 -4.54 -2.12
C SER A 273 11.25 -4.06 -0.66
N ALA A 274 11.10 -4.99 0.28
CA ALA A 274 10.98 -4.72 1.72
C ALA A 274 12.33 -4.37 2.39
N SER A 275 13.33 -3.99 1.61
CA SER A 275 14.68 -3.57 2.06
C SER A 275 15.35 -4.55 3.01
N TYR A 276 14.97 -5.83 2.94
CA TYR A 276 15.46 -6.89 3.82
C TYR A 276 15.25 -6.59 5.33
N LEU A 277 14.30 -5.69 5.66
CA LEU A 277 14.07 -5.25 7.04
C LEU A 277 13.67 -6.41 7.95
N MET A 278 12.86 -7.33 7.45
CA MET A 278 12.42 -8.51 8.21
C MET A 278 13.52 -9.58 8.42
N HIS A 279 14.72 -9.38 7.86
CA HIS A 279 15.93 -10.15 8.21
C HIS A 279 16.53 -9.68 9.54
N SER A 280 16.20 -8.47 9.97
CA SER A 280 16.67 -7.88 11.23
C SER A 280 15.78 -8.25 12.41
N GLY A 281 16.37 -8.35 13.60
CA GLY A 281 15.64 -8.51 14.86
C GLY A 281 14.70 -7.35 15.18
N GLY A 282 14.99 -6.13 14.70
CA GLY A 282 14.16 -4.95 14.94
C GLY A 282 12.82 -4.92 14.18
N PHE A 283 12.52 -5.95 13.39
CA PHE A 283 11.25 -6.15 12.67
C PHE A 283 10.64 -7.53 12.94
N ALA A 284 11.00 -8.13 14.07
CA ALA A 284 10.52 -9.46 14.44
C ALA A 284 9.02 -9.52 14.66
N ARG A 285 8.41 -8.46 15.21
CA ARG A 285 6.97 -8.40 15.47
C ARG A 285 6.16 -8.46 14.18
N VAL A 286 6.47 -7.62 13.20
CA VAL A 286 5.76 -7.60 11.92
C VAL A 286 6.01 -8.89 11.14
N ARG A 287 7.22 -9.43 11.12
CA ARG A 287 7.53 -10.73 10.52
C ARG A 287 6.71 -11.86 11.12
N ASN A 288 6.71 -11.98 12.46
CA ASN A 288 5.99 -13.03 13.17
C ASN A 288 4.47 -12.89 13.01
N PHE A 289 3.97 -11.64 12.97
CA PHE A 289 2.58 -11.36 12.69
C PHE A 289 2.16 -11.86 11.30
N ILE A 290 2.91 -11.51 10.25
CA ILE A 290 2.65 -11.99 8.88
C ILE A 290 2.65 -13.52 8.85
N LEU A 291 3.68 -14.16 9.45
CA LEU A 291 3.75 -15.63 9.53
C LEU A 291 2.60 -16.26 10.33
N ALA A 292 2.02 -15.60 11.31
CA ALA A 292 0.91 -16.12 12.09
C ALA A 292 -0.44 -15.92 11.39
N ARG A 293 -0.62 -14.80 10.71
CA ARG A 293 -1.91 -14.36 10.16
C ARG A 293 -2.14 -14.79 8.71
N SER A 294 -1.07 -14.94 7.91
CA SER A 294 -1.22 -15.19 6.49
C SER A 294 -1.54 -16.66 6.19
N ALA A 295 -2.43 -16.87 5.23
CA ALA A 295 -2.67 -18.18 4.59
C ALA A 295 -1.73 -18.35 3.39
N THR A 296 -1.56 -17.30 2.58
CA THR A 296 -0.60 -17.25 1.47
C THR A 296 0.30 -16.04 1.63
N ILE A 297 1.61 -16.22 1.41
CA ILE A 297 2.59 -15.14 1.30
C ILE A 297 3.21 -15.21 -0.09
N VAL A 298 3.12 -14.13 -0.84
CA VAL A 298 3.81 -13.95 -2.12
C VAL A 298 4.92 -12.91 -1.90
N GLN A 299 6.16 -13.28 -2.16
CA GLN A 299 7.27 -12.37 -1.86
C GLN A 299 8.45 -12.49 -2.83
N ASP A 300 9.23 -11.41 -2.96
CA ASP A 300 10.59 -11.47 -3.48
C ASP A 300 11.59 -11.85 -2.37
N ASP A 301 12.89 -11.89 -2.69
CA ASP A 301 13.95 -12.28 -1.76
C ASP A 301 14.20 -11.26 -0.63
N SER A 302 13.62 -10.05 -0.73
CA SER A 302 13.72 -9.01 0.30
C SER A 302 12.72 -9.17 1.44
N GLY A 303 11.77 -10.11 1.31
CA GLY A 303 10.72 -10.40 2.27
C GLY A 303 11.21 -11.16 3.50
N ILE A 304 10.44 -12.17 3.93
CA ILE A 304 10.76 -13.01 5.10
C ILE A 304 11.82 -14.03 4.71
N PRO A 305 12.92 -14.14 5.45
CA PRO A 305 13.96 -15.16 5.20
C PRO A 305 13.42 -16.59 5.27
N LEU A 306 13.98 -17.46 4.42
CA LEU A 306 13.58 -18.86 4.33
C LEU A 306 13.58 -19.59 5.68
N ALA A 307 14.54 -19.28 6.54
CA ALA A 307 14.72 -19.91 7.85
C ALA A 307 13.54 -19.72 8.83
N TYR A 308 12.66 -18.76 8.58
CA TYR A 308 11.47 -18.51 9.43
C TYR A 308 10.23 -19.29 8.99
N PHE A 309 10.26 -19.95 7.85
CA PHE A 309 9.17 -20.80 7.40
C PHE A 309 9.29 -22.22 7.97
N ASP A 310 8.49 -22.52 8.98
CA ASP A 310 8.40 -23.88 9.54
C ASP A 310 7.84 -24.83 8.48
N PRO A 311 8.58 -25.88 8.06
CA PRO A 311 8.12 -26.81 7.02
C PRO A 311 6.90 -27.64 7.41
N LYS A 312 6.55 -27.71 8.70
CA LYS A 312 5.32 -28.33 9.17
C LYS A 312 4.10 -27.46 8.95
N LYS A 313 4.30 -26.14 8.83
CA LYS A 313 3.25 -25.13 8.68
C LYS A 313 3.16 -24.56 7.27
N TRP A 314 4.22 -24.64 6.49
CA TRP A 314 4.33 -23.97 5.21
C TRP A 314 4.83 -24.89 4.10
N ARG A 315 4.14 -24.83 2.96
CA ARG A 315 4.62 -25.34 1.68
C ARG A 315 5.17 -24.17 0.89
N LEU A 316 6.41 -24.32 0.42
CA LEU A 316 7.11 -23.26 -0.32
C LEU A 316 7.28 -23.69 -1.77
N GLN A 317 6.91 -22.81 -2.71
CA GLN A 317 7.12 -23.01 -4.14
C GLN A 317 7.96 -21.84 -4.69
N PRO A 318 9.16 -22.10 -5.22
CA PRO A 318 9.95 -21.09 -5.89
C PRO A 318 9.51 -20.93 -7.35
N PHE A 319 9.60 -19.69 -7.85
CA PHE A 319 9.35 -19.34 -9.25
C PHE A 319 10.49 -18.45 -9.76
N GLY A 320 10.85 -18.60 -11.05
CA GLY A 320 11.91 -17.84 -11.69
C GLY A 320 13.30 -18.21 -11.18
N HIS A 321 14.11 -17.23 -10.82
CA HIS A 321 15.52 -17.40 -10.48
C HIS A 321 15.87 -16.69 -9.15
N TYR A 322 16.77 -17.27 -8.37
CA TYR A 322 17.42 -16.57 -7.27
C TYR A 322 18.83 -16.17 -7.68
N LEU A 323 19.07 -14.88 -7.90
CA LEU A 323 20.37 -14.30 -8.23
C LEU A 323 21.01 -13.56 -7.04
N GLY A 324 20.36 -13.63 -5.89
CA GLY A 324 20.74 -12.87 -4.73
C GLY A 324 20.32 -11.41 -4.78
N PRO A 325 20.65 -10.64 -3.73
CA PRO A 325 20.30 -9.23 -3.64
C PRO A 325 21.02 -8.39 -4.70
N ILE A 326 20.49 -7.19 -4.95
CA ILE A 326 21.16 -6.19 -5.77
C ILE A 326 22.41 -5.64 -5.06
N SER A 327 23.24 -4.88 -5.80
CA SER A 327 24.52 -4.33 -5.30
C SER A 327 24.39 -3.45 -4.05
N GLU A 328 23.21 -2.90 -3.81
CA GLU A 328 22.91 -2.05 -2.65
C GLU A 328 22.72 -2.84 -1.35
N PHE A 329 22.46 -4.15 -1.47
CA PHE A 329 22.20 -5.04 -0.33
C PHE A 329 23.10 -6.30 -0.30
N PRO A 330 24.40 -6.22 -0.59
CA PRO A 330 25.23 -7.41 -0.82
C PRO A 330 25.32 -8.33 0.40
N SER A 331 25.18 -7.78 1.60
CA SER A 331 25.22 -8.53 2.86
C SER A 331 23.97 -9.36 3.14
N ASN A 332 22.93 -9.22 2.31
CA ASN A 332 21.65 -9.93 2.47
C ASN A 332 21.54 -11.17 1.58
N TYR A 333 22.64 -11.61 0.97
CA TYR A 333 22.69 -12.86 0.22
C TYR A 333 22.31 -14.06 1.12
N GLN A 334 21.45 -14.93 0.61
CA GLN A 334 20.90 -16.07 1.33
C GLN A 334 21.33 -17.40 0.68
N PRO A 335 22.42 -18.04 1.13
CA PRO A 335 22.86 -19.33 0.58
C PRO A 335 21.77 -20.43 0.65
N ALA A 336 20.96 -20.41 1.71
CA ALA A 336 19.86 -21.35 1.87
C ALA A 336 18.75 -21.14 0.82
N MET A 337 18.49 -19.90 0.40
CA MET A 337 17.55 -19.57 -0.66
C MET A 337 18.06 -20.04 -2.02
N GLU A 338 19.35 -19.81 -2.31
CA GLU A 338 19.98 -20.30 -3.53
C GLU A 338 19.87 -21.83 -3.63
N GLU A 339 20.23 -22.53 -2.55
CA GLU A 339 20.13 -23.98 -2.51
C GLU A 339 18.69 -24.46 -2.61
N PHE A 340 17.76 -23.75 -2.00
CA PHE A 340 16.32 -24.05 -2.10
C PHE A 340 15.84 -23.95 -3.55
N TYR A 341 16.16 -22.87 -4.26
CA TYR A 341 15.83 -22.73 -5.67
C TYR A 341 16.45 -23.84 -6.52
N ARG A 342 17.74 -24.13 -6.29
CA ARG A 342 18.44 -25.19 -7.04
C ARG A 342 17.82 -26.59 -6.84
N LYS A 343 17.30 -26.90 -5.65
CA LYS A 343 16.75 -28.22 -5.30
C LYS A 343 15.28 -28.42 -5.66
N ASN A 344 14.48 -27.35 -5.74
CA ASN A 344 13.03 -27.46 -5.82
C ASN A 344 12.45 -27.13 -7.21
N ASN A 345 13.28 -27.18 -8.27
CA ASN A 345 12.86 -27.00 -9.67
C ASN A 345 11.93 -25.79 -9.83
N PRO A 346 12.43 -24.55 -9.77
CA PRO A 346 11.61 -23.37 -9.87
C PRO A 346 10.77 -23.35 -11.14
N ILE A 347 9.49 -23.00 -11.02
CA ILE A 347 8.61 -22.83 -12.17
C ILE A 347 9.01 -21.52 -12.88
N PRO A 348 9.25 -21.53 -14.20
CA PRO A 348 9.58 -20.32 -14.93
C PRO A 348 8.49 -19.26 -14.83
N ILE A 349 8.90 -17.98 -14.72
CA ILE A 349 8.02 -16.81 -14.87
C ILE A 349 8.62 -15.86 -15.89
N ASP A 350 7.76 -15.14 -16.60
CA ASP A 350 8.15 -14.20 -17.65
C ASP A 350 7.90 -12.73 -17.26
N PHE A 351 7.81 -12.46 -15.97
CA PHE A 351 7.72 -11.14 -15.36
C PHE A 351 8.63 -11.06 -14.14
N GLY A 352 8.91 -9.84 -13.71
CA GLY A 352 9.66 -9.58 -12.48
C GLY A 352 8.96 -8.58 -11.58
N ILE A 353 9.36 -8.58 -10.30
CA ILE A 353 8.89 -7.65 -9.29
C ILE A 353 10.06 -7.14 -8.46
N GLY A 354 9.86 -5.98 -7.81
CA GLY A 354 10.80 -5.47 -6.82
C GLY A 354 12.16 -5.10 -7.40
N TYR A 355 13.20 -5.37 -6.65
CA TYR A 355 14.57 -5.03 -7.03
C TYR A 355 15.06 -5.81 -8.27
N ARG A 356 14.54 -6.99 -8.50
CA ARG A 356 14.80 -7.85 -9.65
C ARG A 356 13.60 -7.88 -10.60
N TRP A 357 13.24 -6.74 -11.14
CA TRP A 357 12.02 -6.52 -11.92
C TRP A 357 12.08 -7.07 -13.36
N ARG A 358 13.27 -7.40 -13.88
CA ARG A 358 13.40 -7.96 -15.22
C ARG A 358 13.02 -9.45 -15.22
N PRO A 359 12.32 -9.94 -16.25
CA PRO A 359 11.85 -11.34 -16.30
C PRO A 359 12.94 -12.39 -16.07
N ASN A 360 14.09 -12.22 -16.70
CA ASN A 360 15.20 -13.19 -16.61
C ASN A 360 16.01 -13.09 -15.31
N GLU A 361 15.73 -12.11 -14.47
CA GLU A 361 16.45 -11.84 -13.21
C GLU A 361 15.56 -12.03 -11.99
N SER A 362 14.28 -12.26 -12.19
CA SER A 362 13.30 -12.27 -11.11
C SER A 362 13.16 -13.63 -10.44
N GLY A 363 13.06 -13.60 -9.13
CA GLY A 363 12.63 -14.72 -8.30
C GLY A 363 11.43 -14.34 -7.47
N LEU A 364 10.49 -15.28 -7.36
CA LEU A 364 9.30 -15.17 -6.54
C LEU A 364 9.15 -16.40 -5.67
N LEU A 365 8.86 -16.23 -4.41
CA LEU A 365 8.51 -17.30 -3.48
C LEU A 365 7.04 -17.21 -3.13
N VAL A 366 6.30 -18.30 -3.35
CA VAL A 366 4.95 -18.46 -2.85
C VAL A 366 5.00 -19.42 -1.67
N ALA A 367 4.60 -18.94 -0.50
CA ALA A 367 4.46 -19.74 0.70
C ALA A 367 2.96 -19.93 1.01
N GLN A 368 2.52 -21.17 1.07
CA GLN A 368 1.15 -21.56 1.36
C GLN A 368 1.08 -22.27 2.71
N ARG A 369 0.17 -21.84 3.56
CA ARG A 369 -0.04 -22.49 4.85
C ARG A 369 -0.70 -23.85 4.65
N VAL A 370 -0.15 -24.90 5.26
CA VAL A 370 -0.72 -26.28 5.20
C VAL A 370 -1.82 -26.53 6.23
N VAL A 371 -1.88 -25.67 7.27
CA VAL A 371 -2.97 -25.65 8.26
C VAL A 371 -3.73 -24.35 8.04
N PRO A 372 -5.06 -24.35 8.00
CA PRO A 372 -5.83 -23.12 7.77
C PRO A 372 -5.38 -21.98 8.69
N ALA A 373 -5.32 -20.76 8.15
CA ALA A 373 -5.12 -19.56 8.95
C ALA A 373 -6.35 -19.38 9.86
N THR A 374 -6.12 -18.83 11.05
CA THR A 374 -7.21 -18.60 12.01
C THR A 374 -7.74 -17.19 11.91
N ASP A 375 -9.05 -17.00 12.11
CA ASP A 375 -9.67 -15.70 12.31
C ASP A 375 -9.55 -15.22 13.76
N GLU A 376 -9.19 -16.12 14.70
CA GLU A 376 -8.95 -15.74 16.08
C GLU A 376 -7.72 -14.83 16.22
N PRO A 377 -7.73 -13.86 17.16
CA PRO A 377 -6.60 -12.97 17.39
C PRO A 377 -5.30 -13.72 17.70
N VAL A 378 -4.21 -13.35 17.00
CA VAL A 378 -2.91 -14.05 17.14
C VAL A 378 -1.87 -13.20 17.88
N LEU A 379 -2.07 -11.89 18.05
CA LEU A 379 -1.07 -11.00 18.65
C LEU A 379 -0.71 -11.38 20.08
N SER A 380 -1.66 -11.76 20.91
CA SER A 380 -1.41 -12.20 22.29
C SER A 380 -0.46 -13.40 22.34
N SER A 381 -0.65 -14.39 21.47
CA SER A 381 0.20 -15.58 21.40
C SER A 381 1.60 -15.28 20.89
N ILE A 382 1.73 -14.37 19.90
CA ILE A 382 3.03 -13.97 19.33
C ILE A 382 3.87 -13.22 20.36
N LEU A 383 3.26 -12.35 21.17
CA LEU A 383 3.94 -11.57 22.19
C LEU A 383 4.45 -12.46 23.34
N THR A 384 3.74 -13.51 23.69
CA THR A 384 4.13 -14.49 24.72
C THR A 384 5.26 -15.38 24.23
N THR A 385 5.18 -15.87 23.02
CA THR A 385 6.20 -16.76 22.43
C THR A 385 7.53 -16.05 22.17
N ALA A 386 7.52 -14.74 21.87
CA ALA A 386 8.74 -13.95 21.68
C ALA A 386 9.57 -13.84 22.98
N SER A 387 8.97 -14.01 24.17
CA SER A 387 9.70 -14.05 25.43
C SER A 387 10.27 -15.44 25.75
N GLU A 388 9.74 -16.51 25.12
CA GLU A 388 10.14 -17.89 25.40
C GLU A 388 11.12 -18.49 24.36
N THR A 389 11.16 -17.94 23.14
CA THR A 389 11.94 -18.53 22.02
C THR A 389 13.37 -18.00 21.89
N PHE A 390 13.91 -17.29 22.87
CA PHE A 390 15.37 -17.06 22.98
C PHE A 390 16.13 -18.27 23.57
N GLY A 391 15.51 -19.42 23.58
CA GLY A 391 16.09 -20.71 23.95
C GLY A 391 16.77 -21.38 22.75
N SER A 392 18.09 -21.37 22.81
CA SER A 392 19.11 -21.99 21.93
C SER A 392 19.59 -21.13 20.75
N ALA A 393 20.36 -20.12 21.09
CA ALA A 393 21.27 -19.37 20.20
C ALA A 393 22.32 -20.23 19.46
N ALA A 394 22.32 -21.56 19.61
CA ALA A 394 23.34 -22.44 19.08
C ALA A 394 23.19 -22.77 17.58
N GLU A 395 21.98 -22.72 17.01
CA GLU A 395 21.79 -22.95 15.57
C GLU A 395 21.80 -21.68 14.72
N ILE A 396 21.47 -20.53 15.31
CA ILE A 396 21.53 -19.21 14.65
C ILE A 396 22.99 -18.73 14.57
N SER A 397 23.91 -19.30 15.35
CA SER A 397 25.32 -18.91 15.46
C SER A 397 26.16 -19.17 14.20
N LYS A 398 25.66 -19.87 13.19
CA LYS A 398 26.39 -19.98 11.91
C LYS A 398 26.37 -18.71 11.07
N TYR A 399 25.41 -17.80 11.32
CA TYR A 399 25.33 -16.50 10.66
C TYR A 399 24.82 -15.47 11.68
N PRO A 400 25.70 -14.90 12.53
CA PRO A 400 25.26 -13.92 13.51
C PRO A 400 24.65 -12.72 12.78
N PRO A 401 23.40 -12.29 13.14
CA PRO A 401 22.91 -11.02 12.67
C PRO A 401 23.88 -9.93 13.13
N LYS A 402 24.30 -9.06 12.21
CA LYS A 402 25.04 -7.85 12.61
C LYS A 402 24.19 -7.11 13.64
N PRO A 403 24.81 -6.54 14.72
CA PRO A 403 24.09 -5.77 15.71
C PRO A 403 23.24 -4.71 15.01
N ALA A 404 21.98 -4.57 15.43
CA ALA A 404 21.06 -3.59 14.91
C ALA A 404 21.71 -2.21 14.95
N GLN A 405 22.12 -1.70 13.81
CA GLN A 405 22.37 -0.28 13.68
C GLN A 405 21.00 0.36 13.84
N SER A 406 20.87 1.23 14.82
CA SER A 406 19.64 1.92 15.18
C SER A 406 18.85 2.28 13.93
N ALA A 407 17.56 1.92 13.87
CA ALA A 407 16.63 2.30 12.83
C ALA A 407 16.38 3.82 12.92
N VAL A 408 17.41 4.61 12.61
CA VAL A 408 17.33 6.07 12.48
C VAL A 408 16.76 6.35 11.09
N PRO A 409 15.89 7.34 10.92
CA PRO A 409 15.41 7.77 9.59
C PRO A 409 16.50 8.03 8.55
N GLY A 410 17.76 8.13 8.96
CA GLY A 410 18.94 8.23 8.09
C GLY A 410 19.48 6.95 7.47
N TYR A 411 18.95 5.75 7.79
CA TYR A 411 19.51 4.50 7.25
C TYR A 411 19.30 4.37 5.74
N PHE A 412 18.14 4.73 5.24
CA PHE A 412 17.85 4.79 3.80
C PHE A 412 18.76 5.78 3.06
N TYR A 413 19.15 6.88 3.70
CA TYR A 413 20.05 7.89 3.11
C TYR A 413 21.49 7.42 2.95
N ARG A 414 21.92 6.41 3.69
CA ARG A 414 23.27 5.84 3.59
C ARG A 414 23.40 4.71 2.58
N VAL A 415 22.30 4.04 2.25
CA VAL A 415 22.30 2.84 1.42
C VAL A 415 22.28 3.16 -0.08
N PHE A 416 21.75 4.30 -0.49
CA PHE A 416 21.56 4.67 -1.91
C PHE A 416 22.33 5.91 -2.41
N PRO A 417 23.53 6.28 -1.92
CA PRO A 417 24.19 7.48 -2.41
C PRO A 417 24.68 7.39 -3.86
N HIS A 418 24.80 6.19 -4.42
CA HIS A 418 25.41 5.96 -5.73
C HIS A 418 24.46 5.48 -6.84
N MET A 419 23.20 5.17 -6.55
CA MET A 419 22.24 4.78 -7.57
C MET A 419 21.87 5.92 -8.53
N PHE A 420 22.18 7.16 -8.18
CA PHE A 420 21.66 8.35 -8.86
C PHE A 420 22.75 9.40 -9.07
N GLY A 421 23.92 8.98 -9.58
CA GLY A 421 24.89 9.90 -10.16
C GLY A 421 24.30 10.53 -11.44
N PRO A 422 24.81 11.72 -11.87
CA PRO A 422 24.25 12.49 -12.98
C PRO A 422 24.50 11.79 -14.31
N ARG A 423 23.56 11.01 -14.79
CA ARG A 423 23.51 10.43 -16.14
C ARG A 423 22.25 10.81 -16.89
N TRP A 424 21.92 12.08 -16.86
CA TRP A 424 20.94 12.65 -17.79
C TRP A 424 21.44 14.02 -18.23
N SER A 425 22.52 14.01 -19.00
CA SER A 425 22.84 15.06 -19.95
C SER A 425 23.14 14.34 -21.27
N ASN A 426 22.11 14.17 -22.05
CA ASN A 426 22.04 14.34 -23.51
C ASN A 426 20.67 13.94 -24.00
#